data_723bbb8f2247dccb8df0464c3b602e50
#
_entry.id   723bbb8f2247dccb8df0464c3b602e50
#
_cell.length_a   1.000
_cell.length_b   1.000
_cell.length_c   1.000
_cell.angle_alpha   90.00
_cell.angle_beta   90.00
_cell.angle_gamma   90.00
#
_symmetry.space_group_name_H-M   'P 1'
#
loop_
_entity.id
_entity.type
_entity.pdbx_description
1 polymer ?
#
loop_
_entity_poly.entity_id
_entity_poly.type
_entity_poly.pdbx_seq_one_letter_code
_entity_poly.pdbx_strand_id
1 'polypeptide(L)'
;MASKRSKIKIDPYEALLHLVISDNVEKTKKSLIKKKLFTLEDSGEAEAWFIYDDPDEREYWIIIPTDATPGLIAHEVSHLVNKLLNTCGVSIDNDEASAYLIGFLVDKIWSQLALARTKLEGKDKDDSESK
;
A
#
# COMPACT_ATOMS: atom_id res chain seq x y z
N MET A 1 3.38 13.49 -12.86
CA MET A 1 3.08 12.22 -12.16
C MET A 1 2.28 12.54 -10.90
N ALA A 2 1.13 11.92 -10.75
CA ALA A 2 0.28 12.10 -9.56
C ALA A 2 0.43 10.91 -8.63
N SER A 3 0.64 11.20 -7.36
CA SER A 3 0.65 10.16 -6.32
C SER A 3 -0.01 10.69 -5.06
N LYS A 4 -0.62 9.78 -4.30
CA LYS A 4 -1.24 10.09 -3.03
C LYS A 4 -0.71 9.12 -1.99
N ARG A 5 -0.31 9.66 -0.85
CA ARG A 5 0.24 8.88 0.25
C ARG A 5 -0.67 8.99 1.47
N SER A 6 -0.95 7.88 2.09
CA SER A 6 -1.75 7.83 3.32
C SER A 6 -1.14 6.83 4.29
N LYS A 7 -1.55 6.92 5.55
CA LYS A 7 -1.08 6.04 6.61
C LYS A 7 -2.25 5.28 7.19
N ILE A 8 -2.07 3.98 7.37
CA ILE A 8 -3.08 3.10 7.95
C ILE A 8 -2.47 2.43 9.19
N LYS A 9 -3.07 2.69 10.34
CA LYS A 9 -2.64 2.01 11.58
C LYS A 9 -3.20 0.60 11.60
N ILE A 10 -2.37 -0.35 12.03
CA ILE A 10 -2.74 -1.76 12.10
C ILE A 10 -2.72 -2.19 13.57
N ASP A 11 -3.85 -1.99 14.26
CA ASP A 11 -3.99 -2.38 15.66
C ASP A 11 -4.53 -3.82 15.74
N PRO A 12 -4.23 -4.54 16.79
CA PRO A 12 -3.44 -4.19 17.98
C PRO A 12 -1.92 -4.38 17.82
N TYR A 13 -1.44 -4.58 16.61
CA TYR A 13 -0.04 -4.96 16.35
C TYR A 13 0.94 -3.79 16.44
N GLU A 14 0.45 -2.59 16.67
CA GLU A 14 1.28 -1.37 16.69
C GLU A 14 2.11 -1.24 15.42
N ALA A 15 1.49 -1.56 14.29
CA ALA A 15 2.12 -1.48 12.98
C ALA A 15 1.54 -0.34 12.18
N LEU A 16 2.31 0.12 11.18
CA LEU A 16 1.91 1.22 10.33
C LEU A 16 2.13 0.83 8.87
N LEU A 17 1.11 1.04 8.06
CA LEU A 17 1.22 0.89 6.60
C LEU A 17 1.22 2.27 5.95
N HIS A 18 2.26 2.53 5.17
CA HIS A 18 2.30 3.68 4.26
C HIS A 18 1.77 3.20 2.92
N LEU A 19 0.59 3.68 2.56
CA LEU A 19 -0.03 3.34 1.28
C LEU A 19 0.25 4.45 0.27
N VAL A 20 0.80 4.10 -0.86
CA VAL A 20 1.08 5.04 -1.94
C VAL A 20 0.31 4.60 -3.17
N ILE A 21 -0.55 5.49 -3.67
CA ILE A 21 -1.33 5.26 -4.89
C ILE A 21 -0.77 6.18 -5.95
N SER A 22 -0.35 5.64 -7.08
CA SER A 22 0.38 6.39 -8.08
C SER A 22 -0.08 6.06 -9.49
N ASP A 23 -0.07 7.05 -10.37
CA ASP A 23 -0.29 6.84 -11.80
C ASP A 23 0.95 6.26 -12.48
N ASN A 24 2.10 6.25 -11.79
CA ASN A 24 3.32 5.63 -12.29
C ASN A 24 4.11 5.04 -11.13
N VAL A 25 3.87 3.76 -10.85
CA VAL A 25 4.44 3.05 -9.71
C VAL A 25 5.97 3.05 -9.75
N GLU A 26 6.55 2.81 -10.90
CA GLU A 26 8.01 2.74 -11.03
C GLU A 26 8.70 4.08 -10.72
N LYS A 27 8.18 5.17 -11.27
CA LYS A 27 8.72 6.50 -10.97
C LYS A 27 8.57 6.85 -9.51
N THR A 28 7.42 6.53 -8.93
CA THR A 28 7.16 6.78 -7.51
C THR A 28 8.11 5.98 -6.64
N LYS A 29 8.30 4.70 -6.93
CA LYS A 29 9.24 3.85 -6.20
C LYS A 29 10.65 4.44 -6.24
N LYS A 30 11.14 4.81 -7.42
CA LYS A 30 12.46 5.40 -7.58
C LYS A 30 12.61 6.70 -6.80
N SER A 31 11.58 7.54 -6.82
CA SER A 31 11.57 8.79 -6.07
C SER A 31 11.67 8.56 -4.56
N LEU A 32 10.92 7.58 -4.04
CA LEU A 32 10.94 7.27 -2.61
C LEU A 32 12.29 6.68 -2.18
N ILE A 33 12.90 5.84 -3.01
CA ILE A 33 14.24 5.31 -2.75
C ILE A 33 15.24 6.47 -2.71
N LYS A 34 15.15 7.38 -3.65
CA LYS A 34 16.04 8.55 -3.74
C LYS A 34 15.91 9.44 -2.50
N LYS A 35 14.71 9.56 -1.95
CA LYS A 35 14.46 10.32 -0.72
C LYS A 35 14.87 9.54 0.53
N LYS A 36 15.37 8.34 0.39
CA LYS A 36 15.83 7.48 1.47
C LYS A 36 14.74 7.12 2.48
N LEU A 37 13.49 7.04 2.02
CA LEU A 37 12.38 6.65 2.88
C LEU A 37 12.39 5.15 3.18
N PHE A 38 13.01 4.38 2.32
CA PHE A 38 13.32 2.97 2.57
C PHE A 38 14.53 2.57 1.73
N THR A 39 15.19 1.48 2.14
CA THR A 39 16.33 0.93 1.45
C THR A 39 15.88 -0.22 0.57
N LEU A 40 16.00 -0.07 -0.73
CA LEU A 40 15.63 -1.12 -1.68
C LEU A 40 16.49 -0.94 -2.93
N GLU A 41 17.06 -2.03 -3.40
CA GLU A 41 17.76 -2.02 -4.67
C GLU A 41 16.72 -1.96 -5.80
N ASP A 42 17.01 -1.14 -6.79
CA ASP A 42 16.12 -1.01 -7.94
C ASP A 42 16.30 -2.22 -8.85
N SER A 43 15.58 -3.29 -8.54
CA SER A 43 15.77 -4.60 -9.17
C SER A 43 14.55 -5.02 -10.00
N GLY A 44 14.19 -4.22 -10.99
CA GLY A 44 13.15 -4.60 -11.93
C GLY A 44 11.86 -3.83 -11.79
N GLU A 45 10.87 -4.26 -12.56
CA GLU A 45 9.57 -3.60 -12.65
C GLU A 45 8.47 -4.52 -12.15
N ALA A 46 7.45 -3.94 -11.53
CA ALA A 46 6.28 -4.67 -11.09
C ALA A 46 5.06 -3.75 -11.11
N GLU A 47 3.88 -4.34 -11.18
CA GLU A 47 2.63 -3.57 -11.16
C GLU A 47 2.39 -2.90 -9.81
N ALA A 48 2.87 -3.54 -8.75
CA ALA A 48 2.74 -3.04 -7.38
C ALA A 48 3.92 -3.52 -6.55
N TRP A 49 4.16 -2.88 -5.43
CA TRP A 49 5.27 -3.22 -4.55
C TRP A 49 4.82 -3.29 -3.10
N PHE A 50 5.27 -4.34 -2.41
CA PHE A 50 5.25 -4.42 -0.96
C PHE A 50 6.71 -4.28 -0.48
N ILE A 51 6.94 -3.35 0.42
CA ILE A 51 8.29 -3.03 0.90
C ILE A 51 8.26 -2.90 2.41
N TYR A 52 9.27 -3.48 3.06
CA TYR A 52 9.54 -3.22 4.47
C TYR A 52 11.04 -3.01 4.62
N ASP A 53 11.42 -2.15 5.54
CA ASP A 53 12.83 -1.81 5.73
C ASP A 53 13.37 -2.47 7.01
N ASP A 54 12.72 -2.22 8.13
CA ASP A 54 13.09 -2.81 9.41
C ASP A 54 11.89 -3.54 9.98
N PRO A 55 11.92 -4.90 10.04
CA PRO A 55 10.78 -5.65 10.55
C PRO A 55 10.47 -5.35 12.02
N ASP A 56 11.47 -4.95 12.81
CA ASP A 56 11.25 -4.64 14.23
C ASP A 56 10.48 -3.35 14.42
N GLU A 57 10.55 -2.42 13.48
CA GLU A 57 9.79 -1.16 13.54
C GLU A 57 8.34 -1.33 13.12
N ARG A 58 8.00 -2.42 12.46
CA ARG A 58 6.65 -2.73 11.98
C ARG A 58 6.09 -1.63 11.10
N GLU A 59 6.93 -1.05 10.28
CA GLU A 59 6.53 -0.10 9.26
C GLU A 59 6.62 -0.75 7.89
N TYR A 60 5.55 -0.63 7.13
CA TYR A 60 5.41 -1.29 5.84
C TYR A 60 4.97 -0.28 4.79
N TRP A 61 5.31 -0.56 3.55
CA TRP A 61 4.95 0.27 2.41
C TRP A 61 4.28 -0.61 1.36
N ILE A 62 3.18 -0.12 0.81
CA ILE A 62 2.55 -0.71 -0.37
C ILE A 62 2.38 0.39 -1.40
N ILE A 63 2.88 0.17 -2.61
CA ILE A 63 2.75 1.10 -3.73
C ILE A 63 1.88 0.41 -4.77
N ILE A 64 0.74 1.00 -5.11
CA ILE A 64 -0.19 0.43 -6.08
C ILE A 64 -0.54 1.46 -7.16
N PRO A 65 -0.90 0.98 -8.37
CA PRO A 65 -1.38 1.88 -9.42
C PRO A 65 -2.81 2.34 -9.16
N THR A 66 -3.20 3.42 -9.82
CA THR A 66 -4.56 3.95 -9.70
C THR A 66 -5.62 3.00 -10.26
N ASP A 67 -5.23 2.10 -11.16
CA ASP A 67 -6.12 1.09 -11.73
C ASP A 67 -5.98 -0.28 -11.06
N ALA A 68 -5.45 -0.33 -9.84
CA ALA A 68 -5.27 -1.59 -9.12
C ALA A 68 -6.60 -2.35 -8.98
N THR A 69 -6.52 -3.64 -9.21
CA THR A 69 -7.67 -4.54 -9.02
C THR A 69 -7.70 -5.05 -7.58
N PRO A 70 -8.87 -5.54 -7.11
CA PRO A 70 -8.91 -6.18 -5.80
C PRO A 70 -7.90 -7.33 -5.66
N GLY A 71 -7.68 -8.09 -6.72
CA GLY A 71 -6.70 -9.18 -6.71
C GLY A 71 -5.28 -8.70 -6.49
N LEU A 72 -4.89 -7.59 -7.14
CA LEU A 72 -3.57 -7.01 -6.96
C LEU A 72 -3.40 -6.50 -5.52
N ILE A 73 -4.41 -5.85 -4.99
CA ILE A 73 -4.40 -5.37 -3.60
C ILE A 73 -4.24 -6.56 -2.64
N ALA A 74 -5.02 -7.61 -2.83
CA ALA A 74 -4.96 -8.81 -1.98
C ALA A 74 -3.57 -9.47 -2.04
N HIS A 75 -2.96 -9.49 -3.22
CA HIS A 75 -1.61 -10.03 -3.39
C HIS A 75 -0.60 -9.30 -2.50
N GLU A 76 -0.60 -7.97 -2.55
CA GLU A 76 0.33 -7.17 -1.76
C GLU A 76 0.00 -7.23 -0.27
N VAL A 77 -1.27 -7.24 0.08
CA VAL A 77 -1.72 -7.38 1.47
C VAL A 77 -1.28 -8.73 2.04
N SER A 78 -1.30 -9.80 1.24
CA SER A 78 -0.85 -11.11 1.70
C SER A 78 0.60 -11.10 2.13
N HIS A 79 1.46 -10.41 1.37
CA HIS A 79 2.87 -10.27 1.76
C HIS A 79 3.02 -9.53 3.09
N LEU A 80 2.28 -8.44 3.27
CA LEU A 80 2.32 -7.67 4.51
C LEU A 80 1.85 -8.50 5.70
N VAL A 81 0.72 -9.18 5.56
CA VAL A 81 0.12 -9.96 6.66
C VAL A 81 1.06 -11.09 7.08
N ASN A 82 1.63 -11.81 6.13
CA ASN A 82 2.58 -12.87 6.43
C ASN A 82 3.80 -12.32 7.19
N LYS A 83 4.32 -11.19 6.75
CA LYS A 83 5.48 -10.57 7.38
C LYS A 83 5.18 -10.06 8.78
N LEU A 84 4.04 -9.37 8.92
CA LEU A 84 3.63 -8.80 10.20
C LEU A 84 3.37 -9.90 11.24
N LEU A 85 2.60 -10.91 10.89
CA LEU A 85 2.29 -12.00 11.82
C LEU A 85 3.56 -12.76 12.22
N ASN A 86 4.45 -13.00 11.28
CA ASN A 86 5.73 -13.63 11.57
C ASN A 86 6.56 -12.80 12.55
N THR A 87 6.61 -11.48 12.32
CA THR A 87 7.35 -10.56 13.19
C THR A 87 6.76 -10.53 14.60
N CYS A 88 5.44 -10.62 14.72
CA CYS A 88 4.76 -10.61 16.02
C CYS A 88 4.73 -11.98 16.70
N GLY A 89 5.31 -13.00 16.08
CA GLY A 89 5.33 -14.34 16.64
C GLY A 89 3.97 -15.06 16.56
N VAL A 90 3.07 -14.58 15.71
CA VAL A 90 1.79 -15.25 15.48
C VAL A 90 1.96 -16.26 14.36
N SER A 91 1.52 -17.51 14.60
CA SER A 91 1.60 -18.54 13.55
C SER A 91 0.76 -18.17 12.35
N ILE A 92 1.33 -18.34 11.15
CA ILE A 92 0.58 -18.14 9.90
C ILE A 92 -0.52 -19.21 9.73
N ASP A 93 -0.47 -20.27 10.52
CA ASP A 93 -1.53 -21.27 10.59
C ASP A 93 -2.74 -20.78 11.37
N ASN A 94 -2.65 -19.60 12.00
CA ASN A 94 -3.78 -18.99 12.67
C ASN A 94 -4.67 -18.29 11.64
N ASP A 95 -5.61 -19.03 11.10
CA ASP A 95 -6.48 -18.56 10.02
C ASP A 95 -7.29 -17.33 10.41
N GLU A 96 -7.73 -17.23 11.67
CA GLU A 96 -8.55 -16.11 12.14
C GLU A 96 -7.76 -14.80 12.12
N ALA A 97 -6.52 -14.80 12.63
CA ALA A 97 -5.70 -13.61 12.64
C ALA A 97 -5.37 -13.16 11.22
N SER A 98 -5.01 -14.11 10.37
CA SER A 98 -4.66 -13.84 8.98
C SER A 98 -5.87 -13.31 8.21
N ALA A 99 -7.01 -13.99 8.32
CA ALA A 99 -8.23 -13.59 7.61
C ALA A 99 -8.72 -12.20 8.04
N TYR A 100 -8.69 -11.92 9.35
CA TYR A 100 -9.08 -10.62 9.87
C TYR A 100 -8.22 -9.49 9.29
N LEU A 101 -6.89 -9.68 9.31
CA LEU A 101 -5.97 -8.66 8.82
C LEU A 101 -6.11 -8.46 7.31
N ILE A 102 -6.24 -9.54 6.56
CA ILE A 102 -6.41 -9.43 5.11
C ILE A 102 -7.68 -8.63 4.80
N GLY A 103 -8.80 -9.00 5.41
CA GLY A 103 -10.07 -8.30 5.21
C GLY A 103 -9.99 -6.83 5.58
N PHE A 104 -9.43 -6.54 6.76
CA PHE A 104 -9.28 -5.17 7.25
C PHE A 104 -8.45 -4.32 6.28
N LEU A 105 -7.28 -4.83 5.86
CA LEU A 105 -6.37 -4.08 5.01
C LEU A 105 -6.90 -3.92 3.59
N VAL A 106 -7.49 -4.96 3.02
CA VAL A 106 -8.09 -4.87 1.68
C VAL A 106 -9.18 -3.81 1.67
N ASP A 107 -10.06 -3.80 2.68
CA ASP A 107 -11.13 -2.81 2.78
C ASP A 107 -10.57 -1.40 2.90
N LYS A 108 -9.57 -1.20 3.77
CA LYS A 108 -8.96 0.13 3.95
C LYS A 108 -8.28 0.62 2.69
N ILE A 109 -7.52 -0.23 2.03
CA ILE A 109 -6.82 0.13 0.80
C ILE A 109 -7.82 0.42 -0.31
N TRP A 110 -8.85 -0.42 -0.46
CA TRP A 110 -9.88 -0.22 -1.46
C TRP A 110 -10.60 1.12 -1.25
N SER A 111 -10.93 1.46 0.00
CA SER A 111 -11.53 2.76 0.32
C SER A 111 -10.64 3.92 -0.04
N GLN A 112 -9.35 3.84 0.27
CA GLN A 112 -8.39 4.89 -0.08
C GLN A 112 -8.22 5.02 -1.59
N LEU A 113 -8.21 3.89 -2.30
CA LEU A 113 -8.12 3.89 -3.75
C LEU A 113 -9.35 4.54 -4.39
N ALA A 114 -10.54 4.23 -3.87
CA ALA A 114 -11.78 4.86 -4.35
C ALA A 114 -11.75 6.37 -4.15
N LEU A 115 -11.29 6.84 -2.99
CA LEU A 115 -11.13 8.26 -2.71
C LEU A 115 -10.13 8.91 -3.66
N ALA A 116 -9.01 8.26 -3.88
CA ALA A 116 -7.98 8.77 -4.79
C ALA A 116 -8.51 8.88 -6.23
N ARG A 117 -9.24 7.88 -6.68
CA ARG A 117 -9.86 7.88 -8.01
C ARG A 117 -10.86 9.01 -8.12
N THR A 118 -11.71 9.20 -7.13
CA THR A 118 -12.70 10.26 -7.10
C THR A 118 -12.05 11.64 -7.16
N LYS A 119 -10.99 11.85 -6.40
CA LYS A 119 -10.25 13.13 -6.42
C LYS A 119 -9.61 13.40 -7.77
N LEU A 120 -9.03 12.40 -8.40
CA LEU A 120 -8.41 12.55 -9.70
C LEU A 120 -9.48 12.85 -10.77
N GLU A 121 -10.57 12.10 -10.75
CA GLU A 121 -11.70 12.32 -11.67
C GLU A 121 -12.38 13.67 -11.40
N GLY A 122 -12.59 14.02 -10.13
CA GLY A 122 -13.19 15.28 -9.74
C GLY A 122 -12.35 16.47 -10.16
N LYS A 123 -11.04 16.35 -10.07
CA LYS A 123 -10.12 17.39 -10.53
C LYS A 123 -10.24 17.61 -12.04
N ASP A 124 -10.29 16.52 -12.80
CA ASP A 124 -10.48 16.60 -14.25
C ASP A 124 -11.85 17.21 -14.61
N LYS A 125 -12.89 16.83 -13.87
CA LYS A 125 -14.22 17.40 -14.05
C LYS A 125 -14.25 18.89 -13.72
N ASP A 126 -13.61 19.28 -12.62
CA ASP A 126 -13.55 20.67 -12.22
C ASP A 126 -12.84 21.51 -13.28
N ASP A 127 -11.73 21.03 -13.80
CA ASP A 127 -11.01 21.67 -14.89
C ASP A 127 -11.88 21.79 -16.14
N SER A 128 -12.69 20.78 -16.38
CA SER A 128 -13.64 20.74 -17.50
C SER A 128 -14.81 21.70 -17.31
N GLU A 129 -15.32 21.81 -16.10
CA GLU A 129 -16.48 22.63 -15.75
C GLU A 129 -16.13 24.10 -15.57
N SER A 130 -14.90 24.41 -15.32
CA SER A 130 -14.46 25.80 -15.11
C SER A 130 -14.33 26.60 -16.39
N LYS A 131 -14.82 26.10 -17.46
CA LYS A 131 -14.82 26.78 -18.76
C LYS A 131 -15.91 27.85 -18.87
#